data_7ab5d16bd308068ce0b1cac31ff5c4a8
#
_entry.id   7ab5d16bd308068ce0b1cac31ff5c4a8
#
_cell.length_a   1.000
_cell.length_b   1.000
_cell.length_c   1.000
_cell.angle_alpha   90.00
_cell.angle_beta   90.00
_cell.angle_gamma   90.00
#
_symmetry.space_group_name_H-M   'P 1'
#
loop_
_entity.id
_entity.type
_entity.pdbx_description
1 polymer ?
#
loop_
_entity_poly.entity_id
_entity_poly.type
_entity_poly.pdbx_seq_one_letter_code
_entity_poly.pdbx_strand_id
1 'polypeptide(L)'
;MMSRRRTVAAVVGALGLASLGAPLLGWAQGRFGEQVSYTTNVPYDGRYTYARIRYAPPEFGGFGGGFRRDVKWDHDYPRSDRHFPKIIQEITTVNTRTEVSNIFTLDDPELMKFPVAYLCEAGFWRPTDAEVAGMRNYLLKGGFIIFDDFARNDWENFLQQMHRVLPDLHPMRLTTEDRVFDSFFRITSLEYTHPYYGVPSEFWGIYENNDRNGRLLAVINYNNDISEYWEFSDEQFFPVNMSNDAYKLGINYMVYALTR
;
A
#
# COMPACT_ATOMS: atom_id res chain seq x y z
N MET A 1 58.62 50.73 -18.25
CA MET A 1 58.34 49.31 -18.50
C MET A 1 57.12 48.92 -17.68
N MET A 2 55.95 48.86 -18.28
CA MET A 2 54.66 48.64 -17.59
C MET A 2 54.30 47.17 -17.73
N SER A 3 54.20 46.46 -16.59
CA SER A 3 53.74 45.08 -16.51
C SER A 3 52.21 45.09 -16.44
N ARG A 4 51.52 44.52 -17.47
CA ARG A 4 50.06 44.30 -17.48
C ARG A 4 49.74 43.06 -16.66
N ARG A 5 49.10 43.23 -15.52
CA ARG A 5 48.45 42.14 -14.79
C ARG A 5 47.11 41.81 -15.48
N ARG A 6 47.02 40.60 -16.01
CA ARG A 6 45.75 40.03 -16.50
C ARG A 6 44.94 39.52 -15.32
N THR A 7 43.80 40.13 -15.05
CA THR A 7 42.79 39.65 -14.11
C THR A 7 42.01 38.55 -14.79
N VAL A 8 42.10 37.32 -14.29
CA VAL A 8 41.25 36.21 -14.70
C VAL A 8 39.98 36.30 -13.86
N ALA A 9 38.86 36.66 -14.47
CA ALA A 9 37.57 36.58 -13.83
C ALA A 9 37.10 35.12 -13.85
N ALA A 10 37.01 34.51 -12.68
CA ALA A 10 36.38 33.22 -12.51
C ALA A 10 34.85 33.40 -12.56
N VAL A 11 34.25 32.98 -13.62
CA VAL A 11 32.79 32.85 -13.74
C VAL A 11 32.40 31.58 -13.00
N VAL A 12 31.91 31.71 -11.76
CA VAL A 12 31.26 30.62 -11.03
C VAL A 12 29.86 30.48 -11.61
N GLY A 13 29.69 29.54 -12.52
CA GLY A 13 28.38 29.11 -13.00
C GLY A 13 27.64 28.39 -11.87
N ALA A 14 26.67 29.06 -11.26
CA ALA A 14 25.66 28.41 -10.44
C ALA A 14 24.78 27.56 -11.35
N LEU A 15 25.13 26.31 -11.54
CA LEU A 15 24.21 25.29 -12.06
C LEU A 15 23.13 25.06 -11.03
N GLY A 16 21.97 25.64 -11.28
CA GLY A 16 20.77 25.38 -10.54
C GLY A 16 20.43 23.89 -10.61
N LEU A 17 20.42 23.24 -9.45
CA LEU A 17 19.74 21.98 -9.23
C LEU A 17 18.22 22.26 -9.37
N ALA A 18 17.76 22.37 -10.61
CA ALA A 18 16.35 22.40 -10.92
C ALA A 18 15.78 21.00 -10.61
N SER A 19 14.99 20.96 -9.58
CA SER A 19 14.00 19.97 -9.20
C SER A 19 13.63 18.95 -10.29
N LEU A 20 14.28 17.79 -10.27
CA LEU A 20 13.86 16.59 -11.00
C LEU A 20 12.67 15.87 -10.30
N GLY A 21 12.14 16.44 -9.23
CA GLY A 21 11.05 15.81 -8.44
C GLY A 21 9.66 15.90 -9.06
N ALA A 22 9.35 16.94 -9.85
CA ALA A 22 8.00 17.13 -10.37
C ALA A 22 7.56 16.14 -11.49
N PRO A 23 8.44 15.72 -12.43
CA PRO A 23 8.05 14.72 -13.41
C PRO A 23 7.99 13.28 -12.83
N LEU A 24 8.70 12.97 -11.74
CA LEU A 24 8.67 11.65 -11.10
C LEU A 24 7.34 11.38 -10.38
N LEU A 25 6.75 12.38 -9.75
CA LEU A 25 5.43 12.28 -9.10
C LEU A 25 4.30 11.93 -10.09
N GLY A 26 4.37 12.41 -11.32
CA GLY A 26 3.38 12.09 -12.35
C GLY A 26 3.56 10.71 -12.99
N TRP A 27 4.74 10.11 -12.84
CA TRP A 27 5.06 8.80 -13.39
C TRP A 27 4.61 7.65 -12.46
N ALA A 28 4.72 7.86 -11.17
CA ALA A 28 4.37 6.87 -10.16
C ALA A 28 2.85 6.71 -9.96
N GLN A 29 2.09 7.75 -10.19
CA GLN A 29 0.62 7.73 -10.04
C GLN A 29 -0.13 7.23 -11.29
N GLY A 30 0.45 6.32 -12.04
CA GLY A 30 -0.13 5.71 -13.22
C GLY A 30 0.21 6.43 -14.51
N ARG A 31 0.51 5.65 -15.54
CA ARG A 31 0.80 6.15 -16.91
C ARG A 31 -0.35 7.05 -17.37
N PHE A 32 -0.09 8.32 -17.52
CA PHE A 32 -1.06 9.28 -18.03
C PHE A 32 -1.67 8.77 -19.36
N GLY A 33 -2.95 8.39 -19.35
CA GLY A 33 -3.73 8.08 -20.56
C GLY A 33 -4.05 6.61 -20.82
N GLU A 34 -3.54 5.63 -20.08
CA GLU A 34 -3.92 4.24 -20.26
C GLU A 34 -5.28 3.96 -19.57
N GLN A 35 -6.27 3.43 -20.32
CA GLN A 35 -7.52 2.99 -19.71
C GLN A 35 -7.25 1.72 -18.90
N VAL A 36 -7.41 1.80 -17.60
CA VAL A 36 -7.34 0.62 -16.73
C VAL A 36 -8.52 -0.29 -17.06
N SER A 37 -8.22 -1.49 -17.55
CA SER A 37 -9.22 -2.54 -17.72
C SER A 37 -9.20 -3.42 -16.48
N TYR A 38 -10.32 -3.45 -15.75
CA TYR A 38 -10.45 -4.32 -14.57
C TYR A 38 -10.78 -5.74 -15.02
N THR A 39 -10.11 -6.72 -14.43
CA THR A 39 -10.37 -8.14 -14.67
C THR A 39 -11.68 -8.56 -14.01
N THR A 40 -12.36 -9.56 -14.60
CA THR A 40 -13.51 -10.19 -13.95
C THR A 40 -13.06 -11.03 -12.77
N ASN A 41 -13.75 -10.91 -11.64
CA ASN A 41 -13.47 -11.71 -10.45
C ASN A 41 -13.57 -13.21 -10.76
N VAL A 42 -12.64 -13.97 -10.21
CA VAL A 42 -12.64 -15.43 -10.29
C VAL A 42 -13.13 -16.03 -8.97
N PRO A 43 -13.84 -17.17 -9.01
CA PRO A 43 -14.31 -17.83 -7.79
C PRO A 43 -13.12 -18.34 -6.97
N TYR A 44 -13.31 -18.41 -5.65
CA TYR A 44 -12.34 -19.00 -4.74
C TYR A 44 -12.22 -20.50 -4.99
N ASP A 45 -10.99 -20.98 -5.15
CA ASP A 45 -10.67 -22.40 -5.44
C ASP A 45 -9.57 -22.96 -4.52
N GLY A 46 -9.31 -22.26 -3.41
CA GLY A 46 -8.25 -22.66 -2.46
C GLY A 46 -6.88 -22.04 -2.74
N ARG A 47 -6.69 -21.36 -3.88
CA ARG A 47 -5.47 -20.63 -4.17
C ARG A 47 -5.53 -19.22 -3.59
N TYR A 48 -4.37 -18.74 -3.14
CA TYR A 48 -4.26 -17.32 -2.83
C TYR A 48 -4.53 -16.49 -4.09
N THR A 49 -5.47 -15.58 -3.99
CA THR A 49 -5.80 -14.60 -5.03
C THR A 49 -5.75 -13.23 -4.40
N TYR A 50 -5.05 -12.31 -5.00
CA TYR A 50 -5.00 -10.92 -4.51
C TYR A 50 -6.42 -10.35 -4.52
N ALA A 51 -6.91 -9.92 -3.38
CA ALA A 51 -8.24 -9.35 -3.19
C ALA A 51 -8.12 -7.87 -2.84
N ARG A 52 -8.33 -7.02 -3.85
CA ARG A 52 -8.31 -5.57 -3.72
C ARG A 52 -9.66 -5.04 -3.32
N ILE A 53 -9.68 -4.09 -2.41
CA ILE A 53 -10.91 -3.42 -1.98
C ILE A 53 -11.15 -2.17 -2.83
N ARG A 54 -12.31 -2.15 -3.49
CA ARG A 54 -12.85 -0.98 -4.20
C ARG A 54 -13.80 -0.24 -3.29
N TYR A 55 -13.64 1.06 -3.21
CA TYR A 55 -14.56 1.95 -2.50
C TYR A 55 -14.95 3.15 -3.37
N ALA A 56 -16.03 3.84 -3.00
CA ALA A 56 -16.47 5.03 -3.73
C ALA A 56 -15.39 6.13 -3.60
N PRO A 57 -14.97 6.74 -4.72
CA PRO A 57 -14.04 7.85 -4.66
C PRO A 57 -14.70 9.05 -3.96
N PRO A 58 -13.91 9.95 -3.35
CA PRO A 58 -14.42 11.16 -2.76
C PRO A 58 -15.23 11.99 -3.78
N GLU A 59 -16.37 12.56 -3.37
CA GLU A 59 -17.23 13.38 -4.24
C GLU A 59 -16.62 14.73 -4.63
N PHE A 60 -15.41 15.05 -4.21
CA PHE A 60 -14.74 16.29 -4.57
C PHE A 60 -14.37 16.27 -6.05
N GLY A 61 -15.26 16.87 -6.83
CA GLY A 61 -15.05 17.13 -8.25
C GLY A 61 -13.76 17.90 -8.47
N GLY A 62 -12.85 17.31 -9.22
CA GLY A 62 -11.71 18.03 -9.73
C GLY A 62 -12.19 19.18 -10.61
N PHE A 63 -11.99 20.42 -10.17
CA PHE A 63 -11.99 21.58 -11.04
C PHE A 63 -10.78 21.44 -11.98
N GLY A 64 -10.99 20.87 -13.17
CA GLY A 64 -9.93 20.75 -14.15
C GLY A 64 -10.34 19.83 -15.29
N GLY A 65 -10.73 20.40 -16.41
CA GLY A 65 -11.12 19.66 -17.58
C GLY A 65 -9.99 18.76 -18.10
N GLY A 66 -10.33 17.53 -18.45
CA GLY A 66 -9.53 16.69 -19.35
C GLY A 66 -8.57 15.68 -18.72
N PHE A 67 -8.39 15.63 -17.41
CA PHE A 67 -7.57 14.61 -16.77
C PHE A 67 -8.41 13.46 -16.23
N ARG A 68 -7.90 12.23 -16.36
CA ARG A 68 -8.48 11.03 -15.81
C ARG A 68 -8.77 11.23 -14.31
N ARG A 69 -9.96 10.80 -13.86
CA ARG A 69 -10.34 10.84 -12.46
C ARG A 69 -9.36 9.94 -11.67
N ASP A 70 -8.69 10.50 -10.67
CA ASP A 70 -7.86 9.75 -9.73
C ASP A 70 -8.78 8.89 -8.86
N VAL A 71 -8.74 7.59 -9.05
CA VAL A 71 -9.71 6.64 -8.47
C VAL A 71 -9.27 6.13 -7.10
N LYS A 72 -8.09 6.49 -6.63
CA LYS A 72 -7.55 6.18 -5.30
C LYS A 72 -7.39 4.69 -5.00
N TRP A 73 -8.45 3.89 -5.01
CA TRP A 73 -8.39 2.47 -4.70
C TRP A 73 -7.66 1.62 -5.78
N ASP A 74 -7.46 2.14 -6.99
CA ASP A 74 -6.80 1.43 -8.10
C ASP A 74 -5.34 1.84 -8.34
N HIS A 75 -4.71 2.58 -7.41
CA HIS A 75 -3.29 2.83 -7.49
C HIS A 75 -2.52 1.51 -7.52
N ASP A 76 -1.42 1.48 -8.28
CA ASP A 76 -0.53 0.32 -8.51
C ASP A 76 -1.18 -0.88 -9.23
N TYR A 77 -2.50 -0.81 -9.50
CA TYR A 77 -3.21 -1.83 -10.25
C TYR A 77 -2.92 -1.68 -11.76
N PRO A 78 -2.71 -2.78 -12.51
CA PRO A 78 -2.78 -4.18 -12.08
C PRO A 78 -1.40 -4.79 -11.74
N ARG A 79 -0.34 -4.02 -11.76
CA ARG A 79 1.04 -4.56 -11.71
C ARG A 79 1.38 -5.10 -10.34
N SER A 80 1.11 -4.35 -9.26
CA SER A 80 1.32 -4.83 -7.90
C SER A 80 0.56 -6.12 -7.64
N ASP A 81 -0.70 -6.21 -8.11
CA ASP A 81 -1.58 -7.37 -7.96
C ASP A 81 -1.09 -8.63 -8.68
N ARG A 82 -0.18 -8.47 -9.64
CA ARG A 82 0.46 -9.57 -10.39
C ARG A 82 1.85 -9.90 -9.87
N HIS A 83 2.65 -8.87 -9.57
CA HIS A 83 4.02 -9.06 -9.13
C HIS A 83 4.10 -9.68 -7.75
N PHE A 84 3.27 -9.20 -6.81
CA PHE A 84 3.28 -9.72 -5.46
C PHE A 84 2.91 -11.21 -5.39
N PRO A 85 1.81 -11.71 -6.00
CA PRO A 85 1.54 -13.15 -6.04
C PRO A 85 2.62 -13.99 -6.72
N LYS A 86 3.29 -13.47 -7.76
CA LYS A 86 4.43 -14.16 -8.39
C LYS A 86 5.55 -14.42 -7.41
N ILE A 87 5.96 -13.40 -6.66
CA ILE A 87 7.02 -13.54 -5.66
C ILE A 87 6.60 -14.50 -4.54
N ILE A 88 5.34 -14.43 -4.07
CA ILE A 88 4.81 -15.40 -3.10
C ILE A 88 4.98 -16.84 -3.62
N GLN A 89 4.59 -17.09 -4.87
CA GLN A 89 4.68 -18.41 -5.48
C GLN A 89 6.11 -18.93 -5.61
N GLU A 90 7.07 -18.04 -5.93
CA GLU A 90 8.47 -18.41 -6.12
C GLU A 90 9.20 -18.71 -4.80
N ILE A 91 8.84 -18.06 -3.70
CA ILE A 91 9.63 -18.16 -2.46
C ILE A 91 8.89 -18.85 -1.32
N THR A 92 7.62 -19.20 -1.49
CA THR A 92 6.81 -19.92 -0.51
C THR A 92 6.18 -21.17 -1.14
N THR A 93 5.51 -21.98 -0.32
CA THR A 93 4.70 -23.11 -0.80
C THR A 93 3.25 -22.74 -1.05
N VAL A 94 2.89 -21.46 -0.95
CA VAL A 94 1.53 -21.00 -1.18
C VAL A 94 1.20 -21.05 -2.66
N ASN A 95 0.14 -21.79 -3.00
CA ASN A 95 -0.36 -21.82 -4.38
C ASN A 95 -1.13 -20.52 -4.67
N THR A 96 -0.67 -19.76 -5.66
CA THR A 96 -1.21 -18.44 -5.98
C THR A 96 -1.80 -18.35 -7.38
N ARG A 97 -2.70 -17.38 -7.58
CA ARG A 97 -3.07 -16.88 -8.91
C ARG A 97 -2.23 -15.66 -9.24
N THR A 98 -1.44 -15.73 -10.29
CA THR A 98 -0.47 -14.68 -10.67
C THR A 98 -0.97 -13.76 -11.78
N GLU A 99 -2.00 -14.15 -12.52
CA GLU A 99 -2.46 -13.44 -13.71
C GLU A 99 -3.70 -12.59 -13.47
N VAL A 100 -4.45 -12.87 -12.39
CA VAL A 100 -5.69 -12.21 -12.06
C VAL A 100 -5.75 -11.86 -10.57
N SER A 101 -6.33 -10.72 -10.27
CA SER A 101 -6.76 -10.32 -8.93
C SER A 101 -8.26 -10.15 -8.89
N ASN A 102 -8.84 -10.21 -7.72
CA ASN A 102 -10.25 -9.92 -7.50
C ASN A 102 -10.42 -8.52 -6.92
N ILE A 103 -11.50 -7.86 -7.31
CA ILE A 103 -11.87 -6.54 -6.83
C ILE A 103 -13.24 -6.63 -6.17
N PHE A 104 -13.30 -6.35 -4.87
CA PHE A 104 -14.51 -6.44 -4.06
C PHE A 104 -14.86 -5.09 -3.43
N THR A 105 -16.15 -4.86 -3.21
CA THR A 105 -16.60 -3.91 -2.18
C THR A 105 -16.64 -4.62 -0.83
N LEU A 106 -16.60 -3.88 0.25
CA LEU A 106 -16.55 -4.48 1.60
C LEU A 106 -17.88 -5.14 2.02
N ASP A 107 -18.97 -4.83 1.35
CA ASP A 107 -20.28 -5.44 1.53
C ASP A 107 -20.53 -6.65 0.60
N ASP A 108 -19.56 -6.99 -0.27
CA ASP A 108 -19.67 -8.16 -1.14
C ASP A 108 -19.47 -9.44 -0.30
N PRO A 109 -20.49 -10.34 -0.26
CA PRO A 109 -20.39 -11.58 0.51
C PRO A 109 -19.29 -12.53 -0.01
N GLU A 110 -18.90 -12.44 -1.28
CA GLU A 110 -17.81 -13.26 -1.85
C GLU A 110 -16.46 -12.94 -1.23
N LEU A 111 -16.23 -11.71 -0.75
CA LEU A 111 -15.00 -11.32 -0.05
C LEU A 111 -14.70 -12.24 1.14
N MET A 112 -15.75 -12.74 1.82
CA MET A 112 -15.61 -13.62 2.98
C MET A 112 -14.84 -14.93 2.70
N LYS A 113 -14.69 -15.30 1.44
CA LYS A 113 -13.96 -16.50 1.01
C LYS A 113 -12.45 -16.25 0.87
N PHE A 114 -12.02 -15.00 0.84
CA PHE A 114 -10.64 -14.60 0.62
C PHE A 114 -10.01 -14.15 1.96
N PRO A 115 -9.01 -14.87 2.46
CA PRO A 115 -8.49 -14.63 3.82
C PRO A 115 -7.72 -13.32 3.98
N VAL A 116 -7.18 -12.78 2.89
CA VAL A 116 -6.38 -11.55 2.92
C VAL A 116 -6.94 -10.56 1.90
N ALA A 117 -7.20 -9.34 2.33
CA ALA A 117 -7.63 -8.23 1.49
C ALA A 117 -6.63 -7.07 1.57
N TYR A 118 -6.61 -6.24 0.53
CA TYR A 118 -5.75 -5.07 0.42
C TYR A 118 -6.58 -3.82 0.11
N LEU A 119 -6.37 -2.77 0.88
CA LEU A 119 -7.04 -1.48 0.70
C LEU A 119 -5.99 -0.37 0.55
N CYS A 120 -5.91 0.16 -0.66
CA CYS A 120 -5.02 1.23 -1.07
C CYS A 120 -5.62 2.60 -0.72
N GLU A 121 -4.78 3.61 -0.48
CA GLU A 121 -5.17 5.00 -0.23
C GLU A 121 -6.25 5.13 0.87
N ALA A 122 -6.01 4.46 2.01
CA ALA A 122 -6.96 4.37 3.11
C ALA A 122 -7.40 5.73 3.69
N GLY A 123 -6.63 6.79 3.46
CA GLY A 123 -6.96 8.16 3.85
C GLY A 123 -8.17 8.74 3.09
N PHE A 124 -8.49 8.20 1.92
CA PHE A 124 -9.64 8.61 1.11
C PHE A 124 -10.85 7.69 1.24
N TRP A 125 -10.71 6.59 1.94
CA TRP A 125 -11.75 5.62 2.15
C TRP A 125 -12.92 6.18 2.99
N ARG A 126 -14.16 6.07 2.46
CA ARG A 126 -15.39 6.53 3.10
C ARG A 126 -16.48 5.49 2.91
N PRO A 127 -16.52 4.45 3.75
CA PRO A 127 -17.46 3.35 3.57
C PRO A 127 -18.90 3.76 3.89
N THR A 128 -19.83 3.17 3.16
CA THR A 128 -21.25 3.15 3.50
C THR A 128 -21.48 2.33 4.78
N ASP A 129 -22.65 2.42 5.38
CA ASP A 129 -22.98 1.62 6.57
C ASP A 129 -23.00 0.11 6.26
N ALA A 130 -23.37 -0.28 5.04
CA ALA A 130 -23.29 -1.67 4.59
C ALA A 130 -21.84 -2.16 4.51
N GLU A 131 -20.93 -1.37 3.94
CA GLU A 131 -19.51 -1.68 3.88
C GLU A 131 -18.84 -1.70 5.28
N VAL A 132 -19.25 -0.81 6.19
CA VAL A 132 -18.83 -0.85 7.60
C VAL A 132 -19.21 -2.17 8.25
N ALA A 133 -20.46 -2.61 8.07
CA ALA A 133 -20.93 -3.89 8.61
C ALA A 133 -20.22 -5.09 7.95
N GLY A 134 -20.02 -5.04 6.64
CA GLY A 134 -19.29 -6.05 5.87
C GLY A 134 -17.86 -6.19 6.32
N MET A 135 -17.12 -5.10 6.45
CA MET A 135 -15.73 -5.11 6.94
C MET A 135 -15.61 -5.61 8.38
N ARG A 136 -16.51 -5.18 9.26
CA ARG A 136 -16.56 -5.70 10.64
C ARG A 136 -16.72 -7.21 10.65
N ASN A 137 -17.67 -7.73 9.88
CA ASN A 137 -17.89 -9.17 9.75
C ASN A 137 -16.65 -9.88 9.20
N TYR A 138 -16.04 -9.31 8.15
CA TYR A 138 -14.83 -9.87 7.53
C TYR A 138 -13.71 -10.03 8.55
N LEU A 139 -13.36 -8.96 9.26
CA LEU A 139 -12.28 -8.96 10.26
C LEU A 139 -12.57 -9.90 11.44
N LEU A 140 -13.78 -9.84 12.01
CA LEU A 140 -14.12 -10.62 13.19
C LEU A 140 -14.28 -12.13 12.90
N LYS A 141 -14.56 -12.50 11.64
CA LYS A 141 -14.72 -13.92 11.24
C LYS A 141 -13.46 -14.54 10.64
N GLY A 142 -12.31 -13.90 10.71
CA GLY A 142 -11.04 -14.48 10.31
C GLY A 142 -10.33 -13.81 9.15
N GLY A 143 -10.94 -12.82 8.51
CA GLY A 143 -10.29 -12.03 7.48
C GLY A 143 -9.16 -11.17 8.05
N PHE A 144 -8.22 -10.84 7.18
CA PHE A 144 -7.09 -9.96 7.45
C PHE A 144 -7.01 -8.88 6.39
N ILE A 145 -6.75 -7.63 6.79
CA ILE A 145 -6.64 -6.52 5.84
C ILE A 145 -5.28 -5.83 5.94
N ILE A 146 -4.73 -5.47 4.79
CA ILE A 146 -3.56 -4.62 4.65
C ILE A 146 -4.05 -3.25 4.20
N PHE A 147 -3.82 -2.21 5.02
CA PHE A 147 -4.01 -0.81 4.65
C PHE A 147 -2.67 -0.22 4.25
N ASP A 148 -2.64 0.44 3.11
CA ASP A 148 -1.41 0.93 2.51
C ASP A 148 -1.63 2.25 1.76
N ASP A 149 -0.54 2.89 1.33
CA ASP A 149 -0.52 4.05 0.46
C ASP A 149 -1.31 5.25 1.01
N PHE A 150 -0.99 5.72 2.21
CA PHE A 150 -1.55 6.96 2.74
C PHE A 150 -0.65 7.59 3.80
N ALA A 151 -0.76 8.90 3.98
CA ALA A 151 0.19 9.64 4.80
C ALA A 151 -0.41 10.87 5.48
N ARG A 152 0.26 11.39 6.48
CA ARG A 152 0.02 12.71 7.08
C ARG A 152 -1.43 12.87 7.59
N ASN A 153 -2.18 13.87 7.11
CA ASN A 153 -3.54 14.17 7.57
C ASN A 153 -4.57 13.09 7.22
N ASP A 154 -4.22 12.16 6.31
CA ASP A 154 -5.08 11.04 5.93
C ASP A 154 -5.36 10.09 7.08
N TRP A 155 -4.47 10.08 8.09
CA TRP A 155 -4.63 9.31 9.32
C TRP A 155 -5.91 9.62 10.07
N GLU A 156 -6.32 10.87 10.11
CA GLU A 156 -7.53 11.29 10.83
C GLU A 156 -8.79 10.67 10.22
N ASN A 157 -8.91 10.70 8.88
CA ASN A 157 -10.03 10.04 8.21
C ASN A 157 -10.00 8.54 8.43
N PHE A 158 -8.83 7.91 8.27
CA PHE A 158 -8.65 6.48 8.51
C PHE A 158 -9.14 6.08 9.91
N LEU A 159 -8.71 6.77 10.96
CA LEU A 159 -9.15 6.51 12.34
C LEU A 159 -10.66 6.67 12.50
N GLN A 160 -11.24 7.72 11.93
CA GLN A 160 -12.68 7.95 11.99
C GLN A 160 -13.46 6.79 11.37
N GLN A 161 -13.04 6.30 10.20
CA GLN A 161 -13.74 5.19 9.55
C GLN A 161 -13.51 3.87 10.30
N MET A 162 -12.30 3.61 10.76
CA MET A 162 -12.02 2.41 11.56
C MET A 162 -12.78 2.37 12.88
N HIS A 163 -13.00 3.51 13.52
CA HIS A 163 -13.86 3.58 14.71
C HIS A 163 -15.32 3.20 14.41
N ARG A 164 -15.84 3.51 13.21
CA ARG A 164 -17.17 3.03 12.77
C ARG A 164 -17.17 1.50 12.60
N VAL A 165 -16.08 0.96 12.04
CA VAL A 165 -15.94 -0.50 11.81
C VAL A 165 -15.77 -1.25 13.13
N LEU A 166 -14.84 -0.83 13.97
CA LEU A 166 -14.43 -1.50 15.21
C LEU A 166 -14.38 -0.49 16.37
N PRO A 167 -15.54 -0.09 16.92
CA PRO A 167 -15.61 1.00 17.89
C PRO A 167 -14.84 0.73 19.20
N ASP A 168 -14.67 -0.54 19.58
CA ASP A 168 -13.99 -0.95 20.80
C ASP A 168 -12.51 -1.25 20.62
N LEU A 169 -12.01 -1.22 19.37
CA LEU A 169 -10.62 -1.51 19.04
C LEU A 169 -9.90 -0.26 18.53
N HIS A 170 -8.59 -0.22 18.71
CA HIS A 170 -7.77 0.89 18.26
C HIS A 170 -6.44 0.41 17.66
N PRO A 171 -5.85 1.14 16.71
CA PRO A 171 -4.52 0.86 16.20
C PRO A 171 -3.46 0.94 17.30
N MET A 172 -2.57 -0.04 17.33
CA MET A 172 -1.41 -0.12 18.22
C MET A 172 -0.14 -0.05 17.39
N ARG A 173 0.83 0.76 17.81
CA ARG A 173 2.13 0.84 17.12
C ARG A 173 2.80 -0.52 17.15
N LEU A 174 3.17 -1.04 15.96
CA LEU A 174 3.91 -2.29 15.84
C LEU A 174 5.42 -2.07 16.02
N THR A 175 6.08 -3.10 16.52
CA THR A 175 7.54 -3.18 16.69
C THR A 175 8.06 -4.47 16.06
N THR A 176 9.35 -4.60 15.91
CA THR A 176 9.99 -5.83 15.38
C THR A 176 9.73 -7.08 16.22
N GLU A 177 9.19 -6.93 17.42
CA GLU A 177 8.82 -8.05 18.32
C GLU A 177 7.43 -8.62 18.00
N ASP A 178 6.60 -7.87 17.25
CA ASP A 178 5.28 -8.36 16.85
C ASP A 178 5.42 -9.51 15.85
N ARG A 179 4.68 -10.60 16.08
CA ARG A 179 4.79 -11.86 15.34
C ARG A 179 4.68 -11.71 13.82
N VAL A 180 3.98 -10.71 13.36
CA VAL A 180 3.82 -10.43 11.93
C VAL A 180 5.15 -10.13 11.24
N PHE A 181 6.16 -9.64 11.97
CA PHE A 181 7.50 -9.37 11.44
C PHE A 181 8.49 -10.53 11.57
N ASP A 182 8.03 -11.69 12.03
CA ASP A 182 8.81 -12.95 12.09
C ASP A 182 7.99 -14.16 11.62
N SER A 183 7.04 -13.91 10.71
CA SER A 183 6.14 -14.97 10.23
C SER A 183 6.74 -15.83 9.13
N PHE A 184 7.64 -15.28 8.33
CA PHE A 184 8.42 -15.95 7.28
C PHE A 184 9.85 -15.39 7.22
N PHE A 185 9.98 -14.09 7.04
CA PHE A 185 11.24 -13.37 7.16
C PHE A 185 11.34 -12.73 8.53
N ARG A 186 12.51 -12.78 9.14
CA ARG A 186 12.78 -12.00 10.33
C ARG A 186 13.10 -10.56 9.95
N ILE A 187 12.17 -9.64 10.23
CA ILE A 187 12.36 -8.20 10.05
C ILE A 187 12.99 -7.64 11.33
N THR A 188 14.19 -7.11 11.21
CA THR A 188 14.98 -6.62 12.36
C THR A 188 14.99 -5.11 12.51
N SER A 189 14.45 -4.39 11.52
CA SER A 189 14.29 -2.92 11.54
C SER A 189 13.00 -2.54 10.85
N LEU A 190 12.32 -1.52 11.36
CA LEU A 190 11.17 -0.86 10.77
C LEU A 190 11.49 0.60 10.40
N GLU A 191 12.76 0.92 10.28
CA GLU A 191 13.24 2.24 9.89
C GLU A 191 13.19 2.39 8.37
N TYR A 192 12.04 2.81 7.86
CA TYR A 192 11.83 3.09 6.45
C TYR A 192 11.43 4.55 6.27
N THR A 193 11.75 5.10 5.10
CA THR A 193 11.26 6.39 4.65
C THR A 193 10.91 6.26 3.18
N HIS A 194 9.63 6.33 2.88
CA HIS A 194 9.19 6.29 1.50
C HIS A 194 9.63 7.58 0.78
N PRO A 195 10.25 7.50 -0.42
CA PRO A 195 10.82 8.66 -1.10
C PRO A 195 9.82 9.80 -1.36
N TYR A 196 8.56 9.47 -1.66
CA TYR A 196 7.52 10.49 -1.91
C TYR A 196 7.04 11.17 -0.65
N TYR A 197 6.83 10.42 0.41
CA TYR A 197 6.31 10.99 1.65
C TYR A 197 7.37 11.79 2.39
N GLY A 198 8.65 11.39 2.30
CA GLY A 198 9.77 12.10 2.91
C GLY A 198 9.68 12.20 4.43
N VAL A 199 8.88 11.33 5.05
CA VAL A 199 8.72 11.22 6.50
C VAL A 199 8.88 9.75 6.89
N PRO A 200 9.28 9.45 8.14
CA PRO A 200 9.42 8.06 8.59
C PRO A 200 8.11 7.28 8.44
N SER A 201 8.22 6.08 7.90
CA SER A 201 7.11 5.13 7.84
C SER A 201 6.76 4.64 9.23
N GLU A 202 5.48 4.35 9.42
CA GLU A 202 4.97 3.84 10.67
C GLU A 202 4.09 2.62 10.42
N PHE A 203 4.31 1.59 11.22
CA PHE A 203 3.58 0.36 11.13
C PHE A 203 2.65 0.23 12.33
N TRP A 204 1.36 0.05 12.07
CA TRP A 204 0.34 -0.10 13.09
C TRP A 204 -0.44 -1.38 12.88
N GLY A 205 -1.04 -1.90 13.92
CA GLY A 205 -1.89 -3.08 13.86
C GLY A 205 -3.14 -2.92 14.70
N ILE A 206 -4.20 -3.59 14.32
CA ILE A 206 -5.43 -3.71 15.11
C ILE A 206 -5.52 -5.14 15.59
N TYR A 207 -5.46 -5.34 16.90
CA TYR A 207 -5.53 -6.64 17.54
C TYR A 207 -6.93 -6.93 18.09
N GLU A 208 -7.34 -8.17 18.00
CA GLU A 208 -8.55 -8.64 18.65
C GLU A 208 -8.48 -8.38 20.17
N ASN A 209 -9.54 -7.79 20.72
CA ASN A 209 -9.63 -7.38 22.14
C ASN A 209 -8.53 -6.39 22.58
N ASN A 210 -7.87 -5.69 21.68
CA ASN A 210 -6.70 -4.85 21.96
C ASN A 210 -5.56 -5.61 22.68
N ASP A 211 -5.45 -6.92 22.46
CA ASP A 211 -4.41 -7.77 23.05
C ASP A 211 -3.38 -8.18 22.00
N ARG A 212 -2.12 -7.77 22.17
CA ARG A 212 -1.00 -8.14 21.27
C ARG A 212 -0.73 -9.64 21.18
N ASN A 213 -1.18 -10.42 22.17
CA ASN A 213 -1.09 -11.87 22.14
C ASN A 213 -2.25 -12.50 21.34
N GLY A 214 -3.30 -11.73 21.08
CA GLY A 214 -4.44 -12.12 20.28
C GLY A 214 -4.14 -12.11 18.78
N ARG A 215 -5.19 -12.30 17.99
CA ARG A 215 -5.11 -12.27 16.54
C ARG A 215 -4.98 -10.82 16.06
N LEU A 216 -3.98 -10.55 15.21
CA LEU A 216 -3.88 -9.30 14.46
C LEU A 216 -4.91 -9.34 13.33
N LEU A 217 -5.82 -8.39 13.30
CA LEU A 217 -6.91 -8.27 12.33
C LEU A 217 -6.50 -7.49 11.08
N ALA A 218 -5.62 -6.51 11.28
CA ALA A 218 -5.16 -5.63 10.22
C ALA A 218 -3.75 -5.13 10.48
N VAL A 219 -2.99 -4.89 9.40
CA VAL A 219 -1.78 -4.07 9.40
C VAL A 219 -2.03 -2.78 8.66
N ILE A 220 -1.35 -1.72 9.09
CA ILE A 220 -1.47 -0.38 8.54
C ILE A 220 -0.06 0.15 8.28
N ASN A 221 0.27 0.36 7.02
CA ASN A 221 1.52 0.94 6.56
C ASN A 221 1.31 2.46 6.40
N TYR A 222 1.42 3.19 7.49
CA TYR A 222 1.22 4.63 7.47
C TYR A 222 2.50 5.36 7.08
N ASN A 223 2.39 6.43 6.28
CA ASN A 223 3.50 7.13 5.64
C ASN A 223 4.34 6.18 4.75
N ASN A 224 3.71 5.21 4.14
CA ASN A 224 4.35 4.22 3.31
C ASN A 224 3.42 3.78 2.18
N ASP A 225 4.02 3.23 1.13
CA ASP A 225 3.38 2.63 -0.02
C ASP A 225 4.21 1.43 -0.43
N ILE A 226 3.88 0.25 0.14
CA ILE A 226 4.64 -0.96 -0.18
C ILE A 226 4.24 -1.54 -1.54
N SER A 227 3.05 -1.25 -2.01
CA SER A 227 2.56 -1.75 -3.30
C SER A 227 3.19 -1.05 -4.49
N GLU A 228 3.60 0.20 -4.36
CA GLU A 228 4.36 0.91 -5.39
C GLU A 228 5.72 0.24 -5.66
N TYR A 229 6.38 -0.25 -4.60
CA TYR A 229 7.62 -1.03 -4.78
C TYR A 229 7.37 -2.35 -5.52
N TRP A 230 6.20 -2.98 -5.34
CA TRP A 230 5.83 -4.18 -6.10
C TRP A 230 5.49 -3.83 -7.54
N GLU A 231 4.78 -2.72 -7.78
CA GLU A 231 4.44 -2.26 -9.12
C GLU A 231 5.67 -2.09 -10.00
N PHE A 232 6.68 -1.39 -9.50
CA PHE A 232 7.88 -1.02 -10.26
C PHE A 232 9.08 -1.94 -10.05
N SER A 233 8.87 -3.12 -9.47
CA SER A 233 9.96 -4.05 -9.13
C SER A 233 10.74 -4.60 -10.33
N ASP A 234 10.14 -4.65 -11.51
CA ASP A 234 10.74 -5.11 -12.77
C ASP A 234 11.35 -3.98 -13.61
N GLU A 235 11.10 -2.72 -13.25
CA GLU A 235 11.59 -1.54 -13.99
C GLU A 235 12.85 -0.89 -13.37
N GLN A 236 13.32 -1.41 -12.23
CA GLN A 236 14.46 -0.84 -11.49
C GLN A 236 14.23 0.64 -11.09
N PHE A 237 12.99 1.04 -10.93
CA PHE A 237 12.62 2.40 -10.55
C PHE A 237 13.08 2.73 -9.14
N PHE A 238 12.94 1.78 -8.22
CA PHE A 238 13.45 1.87 -6.86
C PHE A 238 14.74 1.04 -6.68
N PRO A 239 15.58 1.39 -5.71
CA PRO A 239 16.68 0.53 -5.30
C PRO A 239 16.19 -0.87 -4.92
N VAL A 240 16.90 -1.91 -5.39
CA VAL A 240 16.51 -3.33 -5.20
C VAL A 240 16.28 -3.70 -3.73
N ASN A 241 17.05 -3.13 -2.81
CA ASN A 241 16.87 -3.37 -1.38
C ASN A 241 15.52 -2.87 -0.88
N MET A 242 15.01 -1.73 -1.35
CA MET A 242 13.69 -1.20 -0.97
C MET A 242 12.57 -2.11 -1.47
N SER A 243 12.61 -2.52 -2.73
CA SER A 243 11.64 -3.47 -3.28
C SER A 243 11.68 -4.82 -2.55
N ASN A 244 12.88 -5.33 -2.22
CA ASN A 244 13.02 -6.55 -1.44
C ASN A 244 12.42 -6.43 -0.04
N ASP A 245 12.61 -5.31 0.62
CA ASP A 245 12.05 -5.09 1.96
C ASP A 245 10.51 -4.96 1.92
N ALA A 246 9.96 -4.29 0.91
CA ALA A 246 8.52 -4.24 0.68
C ALA A 246 7.93 -5.64 0.42
N TYR A 247 8.62 -6.50 -0.36
CA TYR A 247 8.22 -7.90 -0.54
C TYR A 247 8.29 -8.69 0.75
N LYS A 248 9.35 -8.57 1.56
CA LYS A 248 9.44 -9.25 2.86
C LYS A 248 8.31 -8.87 3.80
N LEU A 249 7.96 -7.57 3.86
CA LEU A 249 6.81 -7.10 4.64
C LEU A 249 5.52 -7.75 4.16
N GLY A 250 5.19 -7.64 2.88
CA GLY A 250 3.97 -8.20 2.32
C GLY A 250 3.85 -9.71 2.51
N ILE A 251 4.95 -10.47 2.30
CA ILE A 251 4.97 -11.92 2.50
C ILE A 251 4.75 -12.28 3.96
N ASN A 252 5.36 -11.55 4.88
CA ASN A 252 5.13 -11.74 6.30
C ASN A 252 3.66 -11.51 6.66
N TYR A 253 3.03 -10.46 6.14
CA TYR A 253 1.60 -10.18 6.36
C TYR A 253 0.73 -11.32 5.84
N MET A 254 1.00 -11.78 4.62
CA MET A 254 0.26 -12.87 4.00
C MET A 254 0.45 -14.19 4.77
N VAL A 255 1.69 -14.58 5.09
CA VAL A 255 1.96 -15.82 5.84
C VAL A 255 1.34 -15.75 7.23
N TYR A 256 1.45 -14.61 7.91
CA TYR A 256 0.77 -14.40 9.19
C TYR A 256 -0.73 -14.66 9.06
N ALA A 257 -1.38 -14.03 8.09
CA ALA A 257 -2.83 -14.15 7.90
C ALA A 257 -3.29 -15.57 7.58
N LEU A 258 -2.50 -16.32 6.81
CA LEU A 258 -2.85 -17.70 6.40
C LEU A 258 -2.56 -18.75 7.48
N THR A 259 -1.80 -18.42 8.51
CA THR A 259 -1.35 -19.37 9.54
C THR A 259 -1.95 -19.12 10.93
N ARG A 260 -2.89 -18.18 11.08
CA ARG A 260 -3.46 -17.75 12.37
C ARG A 260 -4.97 -18.00 12.46
#